data_6ed3bdc17c1b3d7181c4787962b30959
#
_entry.id   6ed3bdc17c1b3d7181c4787962b30959
#
_cell.length_a   1.000
_cell.length_b   1.000
_cell.length_c   1.000
_cell.angle_alpha   90.00
_cell.angle_beta   90.00
_cell.angle_gamma   90.00
#
_symmetry.space_group_name_H-M   'P 1'
#
loop_
_entity.id
_entity.type
_entity.pdbx_description
1 polymer ?
#
loop_
_entity_poly.entity_id
_entity_poly.type
_entity_poly.pdbx_seq_one_letter_code
_entity_poly.pdbx_strand_id
1 'polypeptide(L)'
;ENIFIEAGAKLEYTTLNASTGPIYIGKDAEIMEGSVIRGPLALCNNAVVKLGAKIYGPTTIGPYSKVCGEVSNSVIFGYSSKGHDGYLGDSVLGEWC
;
A
#
# COMPACT_ATOMS: atom_id res chain seq x y z
N GLU A 1 2.28 11.93 15.21
CA GLU A 1 2.03 11.30 13.93
C GLU A 1 2.45 9.85 13.95
N ASN A 2 1.64 8.99 13.36
CA ASN A 2 1.90 7.57 13.35
C ASN A 2 2.29 7.12 11.94
N ILE A 3 3.27 7.79 11.38
CA ILE A 3 3.78 7.45 10.06
C ILE A 3 5.24 7.05 10.21
N PHE A 4 5.54 5.80 9.83
CA PHE A 4 6.87 5.23 9.97
C PHE A 4 7.40 4.87 8.59
N ILE A 5 8.50 5.49 8.17
CA ILE A 5 9.06 5.31 6.85
C ILE A 5 10.48 4.81 6.98
N GLU A 6 10.75 3.63 6.41
CA GLU A 6 12.08 3.03 6.46
C GLU A 6 12.99 3.62 5.40
N ALA A 7 14.27 3.29 5.50
CA ALA A 7 15.27 3.80 4.57
C ALA A 7 14.99 3.32 3.16
N GLY A 8 15.23 4.20 2.19
CA GLY A 8 15.09 3.86 0.78
C GLY A 8 13.68 3.95 0.23
N ALA A 9 12.69 4.17 1.09
CA ALA A 9 11.32 4.30 0.62
C ALA A 9 11.17 5.56 -0.23
N LYS A 10 10.37 5.47 -1.29
CA LYS A 10 10.14 6.58 -2.21
C LYS A 10 8.68 6.97 -2.19
N LEU A 11 8.43 8.25 -1.90
CA LEU A 11 7.09 8.80 -1.85
C LEU A 11 7.06 10.04 -2.74
N GLU A 12 6.20 10.05 -3.75
CA GLU A 12 6.12 11.15 -4.68
C GLU A 12 4.69 11.67 -4.77
N TYR A 13 4.49 12.92 -4.33
CA TYR A 13 3.20 13.59 -4.45
C TYR A 13 2.05 12.71 -3.96
N THR A 14 2.25 12.09 -2.79
CA THR A 14 1.25 11.23 -2.20
C THR A 14 0.64 11.90 -0.97
N THR A 15 -0.59 11.50 -0.65
CA THR A 15 -1.25 11.93 0.57
C THR A 15 -1.26 10.79 1.56
N LEU A 16 -0.69 11.02 2.74
CA LEU A 16 -0.69 10.04 3.82
C LEU A 16 -1.49 10.58 4.97
N ASN A 17 -2.53 9.87 5.36
CA ASN A 17 -3.38 10.28 6.45
C ASN A 17 -3.41 9.19 7.51
N ALA A 18 -2.76 9.45 8.64
CA ALA A 18 -2.67 8.49 9.74
C ALA A 18 -3.68 8.77 10.84
N SER A 19 -4.67 9.62 10.59
CA SER A 19 -5.63 9.97 11.64
C SER A 19 -6.52 8.78 12.03
N THR A 20 -6.72 7.82 11.16
CA THR A 20 -7.51 6.64 11.44
C THR A 20 -6.68 5.43 11.83
N GLY A 21 -5.35 5.55 11.81
CA GLY A 21 -4.46 4.47 12.20
C GLY A 21 -3.06 4.69 11.66
N PRO A 22 -2.08 3.94 12.16
CA PRO A 22 -0.69 4.13 11.76
C PRO A 22 -0.43 3.69 10.33
N ILE A 23 0.57 4.31 9.72
CA ILE A 23 1.03 3.95 8.38
C ILE A 23 2.49 3.55 8.48
N TYR A 24 2.81 2.35 8.03
CA TYR A 24 4.17 1.86 7.98
C TYR A 24 4.59 1.64 6.53
N ILE A 25 5.69 2.25 6.14
CA ILE A 25 6.26 2.11 4.79
C ILE A 25 7.60 1.39 4.92
N GLY A 26 7.68 0.21 4.37
CA GLY A 26 8.87 -0.62 4.51
C GLY A 26 10.04 -0.16 3.66
N LYS A 27 11.17 -0.82 3.86
CA LYS A 27 12.41 -0.47 3.19
C LYS A 27 12.27 -0.63 1.68
N ASP A 28 12.72 0.39 0.94
CA ASP A 28 12.69 0.39 -0.52
C ASP A 28 11.29 0.24 -1.12
N ALA A 29 10.26 0.46 -0.33
CA ALA A 29 8.90 0.49 -0.86
C ALA A 29 8.69 1.80 -1.63
N GLU A 30 7.75 1.79 -2.54
CA GLU A 30 7.50 2.95 -3.38
C GLU A 30 6.01 3.25 -3.47
N ILE A 31 5.66 4.53 -3.30
CA ILE A 31 4.29 4.98 -3.52
C ILE A 31 4.35 6.05 -4.59
N MET A 32 3.70 5.78 -5.72
CA MET A 32 3.77 6.66 -6.87
C MET A 32 2.81 7.84 -6.73
N GLU A 33 3.02 8.84 -7.55
CA GLU A 33 2.30 10.10 -7.45
C GLU A 33 0.80 9.95 -7.62
N GLY A 34 0.06 10.82 -6.96
CA GLY A 34 -1.39 10.81 -7.03
C GLY A 34 -2.07 9.81 -6.13
N SER A 35 -1.30 9.02 -5.38
CA SER A 35 -1.89 8.03 -4.49
C SER A 35 -2.39 8.69 -3.20
N VAL A 36 -3.47 8.14 -2.66
CA VAL A 36 -4.03 8.59 -1.40
C VAL A 36 -4.07 7.41 -0.44
N ILE A 37 -3.42 7.56 0.70
CA ILE A 37 -3.30 6.49 1.69
C ILE A 37 -3.95 6.95 2.99
N ARG A 38 -4.86 6.14 3.49
CA ARG A 38 -5.44 6.36 4.81
C ARG A 38 -5.18 5.13 5.66
N GLY A 39 -4.55 5.34 6.81
CA GLY A 39 -4.22 4.24 7.69
C GLY A 39 -5.42 3.57 8.34
N PRO A 40 -5.20 2.43 8.98
CA PRO A 40 -3.91 1.77 9.14
C PRO A 40 -3.44 1.04 7.89
N LEU A 41 -2.15 1.13 7.62
CA LEU A 41 -1.56 0.48 6.45
C LEU A 41 -0.18 -0.06 6.81
N ALA A 42 0.12 -1.27 6.35
CA ALA A 42 1.48 -1.80 6.39
C ALA A 42 1.90 -2.10 4.96
N LEU A 43 2.86 -1.34 4.45
CA LEU A 43 3.43 -1.56 3.13
C LEU A 43 4.81 -2.16 3.34
N CYS A 44 4.97 -3.41 2.97
CA CYS A 44 6.19 -4.15 3.29
C CYS A 44 7.33 -3.83 2.33
N ASN A 45 8.49 -4.46 2.57
CA ASN A 45 9.69 -4.15 1.80
C ASN A 45 9.48 -4.33 0.30
N ASN A 46 9.96 -3.36 -0.48
CA ASN A 46 9.95 -3.40 -1.93
C ASN A 46 8.57 -3.51 -2.57
N ALA A 47 7.52 -3.26 -1.79
CA ALA A 47 6.18 -3.21 -2.35
C ALA A 47 5.97 -1.89 -3.09
N VAL A 48 5.09 -1.88 -4.08
CA VAL A 48 4.85 -0.71 -4.91
C VAL A 48 3.37 -0.40 -4.96
N VAL A 49 3.03 0.86 -4.68
CA VAL A 49 1.69 1.39 -4.90
C VAL A 49 1.75 2.23 -6.17
N LYS A 50 0.99 1.83 -7.17
CA LYS A 50 1.04 2.46 -8.48
C LYS A 50 0.34 3.82 -8.49
N LEU A 51 0.47 4.52 -9.61
CA LEU A 51 -0.09 5.86 -9.77
C LEU A 51 -1.58 5.91 -9.46
N GLY A 52 -1.97 6.92 -8.70
CA GLY A 52 -3.38 7.20 -8.45
C GLY A 52 -4.12 6.18 -7.62
N ALA A 53 -3.40 5.28 -6.94
CA ALA A 53 -4.06 4.27 -6.12
C ALA A 53 -4.71 4.91 -4.89
N LYS A 54 -5.78 4.28 -4.40
CA LYS A 54 -6.45 4.71 -3.18
C LYS A 54 -6.48 3.53 -2.22
N ILE A 55 -5.85 3.70 -1.06
CA ILE A 55 -5.78 2.64 -0.07
C ILE A 55 -6.32 3.17 1.25
N TYR A 56 -7.28 2.47 1.81
CA TYR A 56 -7.87 2.88 3.07
C TYR A 56 -8.37 1.69 3.86
N GLY A 57 -8.53 1.91 5.16
CA GLY A 57 -8.91 0.85 6.06
C GLY A 57 -7.74 -0.07 6.39
N PRO A 58 -7.94 -1.05 7.26
CA PRO A 58 -6.84 -1.95 7.64
C PRO A 58 -6.38 -2.74 6.43
N THR A 59 -5.17 -2.45 5.96
CA THR A 59 -4.62 -3.07 4.76
C THR A 59 -3.17 -3.41 4.96
N THR A 60 -2.77 -4.60 4.53
CA THR A 60 -1.38 -5.04 4.54
C THR A 60 -0.98 -5.46 3.13
N ILE A 61 0.10 -4.88 2.63
CA ILE A 61 0.63 -5.20 1.31
C ILE A 61 1.99 -5.85 1.50
N GLY A 62 2.09 -7.12 1.15
CA GLY A 62 3.29 -7.90 1.39
C GLY A 62 4.47 -7.50 0.53
N PRO A 63 5.66 -8.04 0.84
CA PRO A 63 6.87 -7.63 0.14
C PRO A 63 6.82 -7.99 -1.34
N TYR A 64 7.42 -7.12 -2.15
CA TYR A 64 7.51 -7.28 -3.61
C TYR A 64 6.16 -7.36 -4.31
N SER A 65 5.11 -6.89 -3.65
CA SER A 65 3.78 -6.85 -4.25
C SER A 65 3.55 -5.50 -4.91
N LYS A 66 2.65 -5.48 -5.89
CA LYS A 66 2.29 -4.24 -6.59
C LYS A 66 0.79 -4.09 -6.58
N VAL A 67 0.32 -2.91 -6.24
CA VAL A 67 -1.12 -2.65 -6.21
C VAL A 67 -1.44 -1.39 -7.00
N CYS A 68 -2.61 -1.39 -7.60
CA CYS A 68 -3.13 -0.28 -8.38
C CYS A 68 -4.63 -0.24 -8.15
N GLY A 69 -5.23 0.95 -8.28
CA GLY A 69 -6.65 1.08 -8.10
C GLY A 69 -7.04 1.26 -6.66
N GLU A 70 -8.18 0.76 -6.28
CA GLU A 70 -8.75 0.99 -4.95
C GLU A 70 -8.67 -0.26 -4.11
N VAL A 71 -8.07 -0.14 -2.91
CA VAL A 71 -7.86 -1.28 -2.02
C VAL A 71 -8.31 -0.90 -0.62
N SER A 72 -9.11 -1.74 0.01
CA SER A 72 -9.51 -1.52 1.41
C SER A 72 -9.70 -2.84 2.15
N ASN A 73 -9.39 -2.82 3.45
CA ASN A 73 -9.58 -3.96 4.34
C ASN A 73 -9.03 -5.26 3.76
N SER A 74 -7.83 -5.21 3.20
CA SER A 74 -7.31 -6.34 2.45
C SER A 74 -5.92 -6.73 2.93
N VAL A 75 -5.58 -8.00 2.74
CA VAL A 75 -4.23 -8.50 2.98
C VAL A 75 -3.70 -9.07 1.68
N ILE A 76 -2.58 -8.54 1.23
CA ILE A 76 -1.92 -9.01 0.01
C ILE A 76 -0.60 -9.60 0.42
N PHE A 77 -0.46 -10.91 0.25
CA PHE A 77 0.79 -11.58 0.59
C PHE A 77 1.86 -11.24 -0.44
N GLY A 78 3.11 -11.54 -0.11
CA GLY A 78 4.22 -11.14 -0.94
C GLY A 78 4.16 -11.67 -2.37
N TYR A 79 4.83 -10.96 -3.28
CA TYR A 79 4.96 -11.34 -4.68
C TYR A 79 3.63 -11.40 -5.42
N SER A 80 2.66 -10.63 -4.98
CA SER A 80 1.35 -10.56 -5.60
C SER A 80 1.21 -9.27 -6.41
N SER A 81 0.27 -9.26 -7.33
CA SER A 81 0.04 -8.09 -8.15
C SER A 81 -1.44 -7.86 -8.38
N LYS A 82 -1.88 -6.62 -8.11
CA LYS A 82 -3.17 -6.12 -8.55
C LYS A 82 -2.84 -5.06 -9.59
N GLY A 83 -2.82 -5.47 -10.84
CA GLY A 83 -2.14 -4.74 -11.89
C GLY A 83 -2.96 -3.73 -12.66
N HIS A 84 -4.24 -3.56 -12.38
CA HIS A 84 -5.05 -2.60 -13.11
C HIS A 84 -6.10 -1.99 -12.20
N ASP A 85 -6.71 -0.92 -12.65
CA ASP A 85 -7.73 -0.23 -11.88
C ASP A 85 -8.90 -1.14 -11.59
N GLY A 86 -9.41 -1.03 -10.39
CA GLY A 86 -10.51 -1.82 -9.93
C GLY A 86 -10.54 -1.76 -8.42
N TYR A 87 -11.55 -2.35 -7.85
CA TYR A 87 -11.73 -2.33 -6.41
C TYR A 87 -11.36 -3.67 -5.80
N LEU A 88 -10.58 -3.64 -4.74
CA LEU A 88 -10.27 -4.81 -3.94
C LEU A 88 -10.61 -4.48 -2.50
N GLY A 89 -11.62 -5.13 -1.97
CA GLY A 89 -12.03 -4.87 -0.59
C GLY A 89 -12.28 -6.16 0.16
N ASP A 90 -11.99 -6.13 1.46
CA ASP A 90 -12.25 -7.26 2.36
C ASP A 90 -11.73 -8.58 1.82
N SER A 91 -10.51 -8.55 1.25
CA SER A 91 -9.97 -9.67 0.51
C SER A 91 -8.60 -10.08 1.00
N VAL A 92 -8.22 -11.29 0.66
CA VAL A 92 -6.87 -11.80 0.89
C VAL A 92 -6.36 -12.36 -0.43
N LEU A 93 -5.22 -11.83 -0.90
CA LEU A 93 -4.55 -12.35 -2.09
C LEU A 93 -3.34 -13.14 -1.64
N GLY A 94 -3.25 -14.37 -2.08
CA GLY A 94 -2.10 -15.21 -1.78
C GLY A 94 -0.87 -14.81 -2.56
N GLU A 95 0.25 -15.42 -2.20
CA GLU A 95 1.49 -15.18 -2.93
C GLU A 95 1.38 -15.65 -4.37
N TRP A 96 2.05 -14.94 -5.27
CA TRP A 96 2.12 -15.28 -6.69
C TRP A 96 0.78 -15.13 -7.42
N CYS A 97 -0.09 -14.31 -6.90
CA CYS A 97 -1.37 -14.04 -7.57
C CYS A 97 -1.28 -12.85 -8.52
#